data_c70a66219d9b5c771e3b1d740e60ca83
#
_entry.id   c70a66219d9b5c771e3b1d740e60ca83
#
_cell.length_a   1.000
_cell.length_b   1.000
_cell.length_c   1.000
_cell.angle_alpha   90.00
_cell.angle_beta   90.00
_cell.angle_gamma   90.00
#
_symmetry.space_group_name_H-M   'P 1'
#
loop_
_entity.id
_entity.type
_entity.pdbx_description
1 polymer ?
#
loop_
_entity_poly.entity_id
_entity_poly.type
_entity_poly.pdbx_seq_one_letter_code
_entity_poly.pdbx_strand_id
1 'polypeptide(L)'
;MTGRRLPPIEVRPRDLSRWRQSATGVDYVHVFEAEEPGPTVMTVGLTHGNEFCGAEALHWALDLGLRPRKGVWIVAFSNVAAYARFDANKPLDSRFVDRDMNRVWRDDWIATEGTLEAKRAGELLPFVRRADFLLDIHSTSFAVRPFFVGANLPRVRGFAERLGEPKSLLLQNASFDGKVMVEYGGFADPASTKTALVVECGAHFLRGS
;
A
#
# COMPACT_ATOMS: atom_id res chain seq x y z
N MET A 1 -17.54 4.24 -26.17
CA MET A 1 -16.43 3.91 -25.25
C MET A 1 -15.75 2.67 -25.82
N THR A 2 -14.56 2.80 -26.37
CA THR A 2 -13.78 1.64 -26.85
C THR A 2 -13.34 0.88 -25.60
N GLY A 3 -13.98 -0.27 -25.36
CA GLY A 3 -13.69 -1.12 -24.22
C GLY A 3 -12.22 -1.59 -24.28
N ARG A 4 -11.36 -0.94 -23.50
CA ARG A 4 -9.99 -1.44 -23.31
C ARG A 4 -10.10 -2.84 -22.67
N ARG A 5 -9.56 -3.81 -23.34
CA ARG A 5 -9.48 -5.18 -22.84
C ARG A 5 -8.47 -5.25 -21.71
N LEU A 6 -8.82 -5.88 -20.58
CA LEU A 6 -7.85 -6.12 -19.52
C LEU A 6 -6.67 -6.95 -20.04
N PRO A 7 -5.46 -6.74 -19.52
CA PRO A 7 -4.33 -7.61 -19.79
C PRO A 7 -4.63 -9.08 -19.41
N PRO A 8 -3.95 -10.06 -19.99
CA PRO A 8 -4.07 -11.44 -19.58
C PRO A 8 -3.63 -11.62 -18.12
N ILE A 9 -4.18 -12.64 -17.44
CA ILE A 9 -3.79 -13.01 -16.08
C ILE A 9 -2.59 -13.95 -16.17
N GLU A 10 -1.38 -13.41 -16.01
CA GLU A 10 -0.12 -14.16 -16.03
C GLU A 10 0.36 -14.55 -14.63
N VAL A 11 -0.10 -13.80 -13.62
CA VAL A 11 0.20 -14.06 -12.20
C VAL A 11 -1.08 -14.35 -11.43
N ARG A 12 -0.98 -15.18 -10.41
CA ARG A 12 -2.10 -15.55 -9.54
C ARG A 12 -1.78 -15.20 -8.09
N PRO A 13 -2.81 -15.03 -7.23
CA PRO A 13 -2.59 -14.80 -5.81
C PRO A 13 -1.71 -15.89 -5.20
N ARG A 14 -0.73 -15.48 -4.42
CA ARG A 14 0.12 -16.35 -3.62
C ARG A 14 -0.54 -16.64 -2.27
N ASP A 15 -0.28 -17.81 -1.69
CA ASP A 15 -0.62 -18.07 -0.30
C ASP A 15 0.27 -17.22 0.64
N LEU A 16 -0.37 -16.36 1.42
CA LEU A 16 0.27 -15.48 2.40
C LEU A 16 0.08 -15.97 3.83
N SER A 17 -0.51 -17.14 4.05
CA SER A 17 -0.89 -17.66 5.38
C SER A 17 0.28 -17.72 6.36
N ARG A 18 1.50 -17.98 5.88
CA ARG A 18 2.74 -17.99 6.70
C ARG A 18 3.05 -16.62 7.34
N TRP A 19 2.55 -15.53 6.77
CA TRP A 19 2.75 -14.16 7.28
C TRP A 19 1.57 -13.65 8.11
N ARG A 20 0.57 -14.52 8.36
CA ARG A 20 -0.61 -14.11 9.09
C ARG A 20 -0.29 -13.69 10.51
N GLN A 21 0.38 -14.53 11.26
CA GLN A 21 0.69 -14.27 12.67
C GLN A 21 2.00 -13.47 12.81
N SER A 22 2.01 -12.51 13.72
CA SER A 22 3.17 -11.71 14.05
C SER A 22 3.19 -11.33 15.54
N ALA A 23 4.32 -10.84 16.00
CA ALA A 23 4.48 -10.34 17.37
C ALA A 23 3.65 -9.07 17.67
N THR A 24 3.08 -8.42 16.64
CA THR A 24 2.25 -7.21 16.82
C THR A 24 0.86 -7.51 17.37
N GLY A 25 0.40 -8.76 17.31
CA GLY A 25 -0.97 -9.17 17.60
C GLY A 25 -1.99 -8.76 16.52
N VAL A 26 -1.56 -8.08 15.45
CA VAL A 26 -2.40 -7.74 14.30
C VAL A 26 -2.01 -8.61 13.12
N ASP A 27 -2.97 -9.38 12.60
CA ASP A 27 -2.75 -10.29 11.48
C ASP A 27 -2.13 -9.55 10.28
N TYR A 28 -1.11 -10.17 9.66
CA TYR A 28 -0.44 -9.67 8.45
C TYR A 28 0.28 -8.32 8.62
N VAL A 29 0.66 -7.97 9.86
CA VAL A 29 1.48 -6.78 10.16
C VAL A 29 2.72 -7.22 10.92
N HIS A 30 3.90 -6.93 10.37
CA HIS A 30 5.18 -7.25 10.97
C HIS A 30 5.96 -5.98 11.28
N VAL A 31 6.67 -5.98 12.41
CA VAL A 31 7.54 -4.88 12.83
C VAL A 31 8.93 -5.44 13.11
N PHE A 32 9.93 -4.87 12.47
CA PHE A 32 11.33 -5.20 12.65
C PHE A 32 12.08 -3.97 13.13
N GLU A 33 12.77 -4.08 14.24
CA GLU A 33 13.54 -2.99 14.85
C GLU A 33 15.02 -3.29 14.75
N ALA A 34 15.80 -2.32 14.33
CA ALA A 34 17.25 -2.39 14.37
C ALA A 34 17.77 -1.92 15.74
N GLU A 35 18.98 -2.31 16.09
CA GLU A 35 19.65 -1.80 17.31
C GLU A 35 19.98 -0.31 17.17
N GLU A 36 20.37 0.14 15.98
CA GLU A 36 20.67 1.54 15.71
C GLU A 36 19.39 2.38 15.54
N PRO A 37 19.22 3.48 16.28
CA PRO A 37 18.08 4.37 16.10
C PRO A 37 17.99 4.96 14.69
N GLY A 38 16.79 5.17 14.20
CA GLY A 38 16.53 5.73 12.88
C GLY A 38 15.05 5.94 12.60
N PRO A 39 14.67 6.29 11.38
CA PRO A 39 13.28 6.51 11.02
C PRO A 39 12.46 5.22 11.04
N THR A 40 11.16 5.39 11.21
CA THR A 40 10.18 4.32 11.00
C THR A 40 9.71 4.35 9.55
N VAL A 41 9.96 3.28 8.81
CA VAL A 41 9.53 3.10 7.42
C VAL A 41 8.42 2.05 7.39
N MET A 42 7.29 2.38 6.79
CA MET A 42 6.20 1.42 6.56
C MET A 42 6.06 1.11 5.08
N THR A 43 6.04 -0.17 4.73
CA THR A 43 5.71 -0.65 3.39
C THR A 43 4.40 -1.41 3.44
N VAL A 44 3.50 -1.06 2.53
CA VAL A 44 2.15 -1.64 2.46
C VAL A 44 1.95 -2.27 1.10
N GLY A 45 1.32 -3.41 1.06
CA GLY A 45 0.81 -4.03 -0.15
C GLY A 45 -0.64 -4.46 0.05
N LEU A 46 -1.34 -4.72 -1.04
CA LEU A 46 -2.74 -5.15 -1.01
C LEU A 46 -3.70 -4.11 -0.40
N THR A 47 -3.46 -2.83 -0.57
CA THR A 47 -4.49 -1.82 -0.29
C THR A 47 -5.73 -2.11 -1.16
N HIS A 48 -5.53 -2.65 -2.35
CA HIS A 48 -6.57 -3.30 -3.14
C HIS A 48 -6.26 -4.79 -3.33
N GLY A 49 -7.26 -5.65 -3.12
CA GLY A 49 -7.07 -7.10 -3.12
C GLY A 49 -6.69 -7.72 -4.47
N ASN A 50 -6.92 -7.02 -5.58
CA ASN A 50 -6.55 -7.45 -6.92
C ASN A 50 -5.17 -6.94 -7.39
N GLU A 51 -4.40 -6.30 -6.54
CA GLU A 51 -3.10 -5.69 -6.86
C GLU A 51 -1.96 -6.50 -6.24
N PHE A 52 -1.55 -7.58 -6.92
CA PHE A 52 -0.67 -8.61 -6.34
C PHE A 52 0.79 -8.20 -6.21
N CYS A 53 1.25 -7.20 -6.99
CA CYS A 53 2.65 -6.79 -6.99
C CYS A 53 3.18 -6.42 -5.60
N GLY A 54 2.39 -5.72 -4.79
CA GLY A 54 2.72 -5.40 -3.40
C GLY A 54 2.85 -6.64 -2.53
N ALA A 55 1.94 -7.61 -2.68
CA ALA A 55 2.02 -8.88 -1.95
C ALA A 55 3.28 -9.68 -2.33
N GLU A 56 3.59 -9.76 -3.62
CA GLU A 56 4.79 -10.45 -4.11
C GLU A 56 6.07 -9.77 -3.64
N ALA A 57 6.15 -8.44 -3.72
CA ALA A 57 7.33 -7.69 -3.27
C ALA A 57 7.58 -7.86 -1.77
N LEU A 58 6.54 -7.73 -0.93
CA LEU A 58 6.66 -7.90 0.51
C LEU A 58 6.95 -9.34 0.90
N HIS A 59 6.29 -10.32 0.27
CA HIS A 59 6.58 -11.74 0.48
C HIS A 59 8.06 -12.04 0.17
N TRP A 60 8.55 -11.60 -1.00
CA TRP A 60 9.94 -11.79 -1.40
C TRP A 60 10.93 -11.16 -0.42
N ALA A 61 10.68 -9.92 0.01
CA ALA A 61 11.53 -9.23 0.98
C ALA A 61 11.57 -9.94 2.34
N LEU A 62 10.43 -10.40 2.82
CA LEU A 62 10.34 -11.18 4.07
C LEU A 62 11.00 -12.54 3.95
N ASP A 63 10.87 -13.21 2.81
CA ASP A 63 11.46 -14.53 2.52
C ASP A 63 12.98 -14.49 2.47
N LEU A 64 13.55 -13.41 1.92
CA LEU A 64 14.99 -13.13 1.96
C LEU A 64 15.50 -12.77 3.37
N GLY A 65 14.60 -12.64 4.35
CA GLY A 65 14.98 -12.24 5.70
C GLY A 65 15.50 -10.81 5.79
N LEU A 66 15.06 -9.91 4.89
CA LEU A 66 15.48 -8.50 4.95
C LEU A 66 15.11 -7.87 6.29
N ARG A 67 16.03 -7.08 6.83
CA ARG A 67 15.88 -6.36 8.10
C ARG A 67 16.41 -4.95 7.98
N PRO A 68 15.87 -3.99 8.73
CA PRO A 68 16.40 -2.63 8.74
C PRO A 68 17.81 -2.63 9.34
N ARG A 69 18.70 -1.83 8.78
CA ARG A 69 20.04 -1.59 9.35
C ARG A 69 19.99 -0.59 10.50
N LYS A 70 18.98 0.33 10.46
CA LYS A 70 18.68 1.31 11.50
C LYS A 70 17.20 1.65 11.49
N GLY A 71 16.69 2.06 12.65
CA GLY A 71 15.30 2.45 12.82
C GLY A 71 14.35 1.24 12.78
N VAL A 72 13.17 1.43 12.21
CA VAL A 72 12.08 0.46 12.24
C VAL A 72 11.54 0.23 10.84
N TRP A 73 11.32 -1.03 10.49
CA TRP A 73 10.59 -1.40 9.28
C TRP A 73 9.27 -2.07 9.65
N ILE A 74 8.16 -1.48 9.21
CA ILE A 74 6.81 -2.01 9.34
C ILE A 74 6.39 -2.55 7.97
N VAL A 75 5.93 -3.80 7.94
CA VAL A 75 5.39 -4.47 6.75
C VAL A 75 3.92 -4.78 6.98
N ALA A 76 3.05 -4.39 6.07
CA ALA A 76 1.63 -4.71 6.18
C ALA A 76 1.06 -5.22 4.85
N PHE A 77 0.37 -6.38 4.92
CA PHE A 77 -0.57 -6.79 3.89
C PHE A 77 -1.95 -6.27 4.30
N SER A 78 -2.44 -5.28 3.56
CA SER A 78 -3.54 -4.45 4.01
C SER A 78 -4.90 -5.16 3.88
N ASN A 79 -5.50 -5.22 2.69
CA ASN A 79 -6.84 -5.78 2.47
C ASN A 79 -6.80 -7.27 2.07
N VAL A 80 -6.32 -8.12 2.98
CA VAL A 80 -6.21 -9.57 2.75
C VAL A 80 -7.59 -10.21 2.54
N ALA A 81 -8.64 -9.65 3.14
CA ALA A 81 -10.00 -10.13 2.95
C ALA A 81 -10.47 -9.99 1.48
N ALA A 82 -10.16 -8.86 0.85
CA ALA A 82 -10.44 -8.66 -0.57
C ALA A 82 -9.55 -9.56 -1.46
N TYR A 83 -8.25 -9.66 -1.12
CA TYR A 83 -7.31 -10.54 -1.81
C TYR A 83 -7.76 -12.00 -1.85
N ALA A 84 -8.30 -12.52 -0.74
CA ALA A 84 -8.79 -13.89 -0.63
C ALA A 84 -10.02 -14.17 -1.52
N ARG A 85 -10.69 -13.12 -2.03
CA ARG A 85 -11.87 -13.22 -2.91
C ARG A 85 -11.54 -13.21 -4.39
N PHE A 86 -10.26 -13.26 -4.76
CA PHE A 86 -9.87 -13.18 -6.17
C PHE A 86 -10.51 -14.30 -7.01
N ASP A 87 -11.19 -13.88 -8.06
CA ASP A 87 -11.75 -14.76 -9.10
C ASP A 87 -11.19 -14.36 -10.46
N ALA A 88 -10.52 -15.30 -11.15
CA ALA A 88 -9.94 -15.06 -12.46
C ALA A 88 -10.97 -14.73 -13.54
N ASN A 89 -12.24 -15.09 -13.34
CA ASN A 89 -13.34 -14.75 -14.26
C ASN A 89 -13.84 -13.30 -14.04
N LYS A 90 -13.58 -12.74 -12.85
CA LYS A 90 -13.97 -11.38 -12.45
C LYS A 90 -12.82 -10.68 -11.68
N PRO A 91 -11.66 -10.51 -12.33
CA PRO A 91 -10.42 -10.17 -11.63
C PRO A 91 -10.44 -8.78 -10.97
N LEU A 92 -11.34 -7.90 -11.35
CA LEU A 92 -11.48 -6.58 -10.74
C LEU A 92 -12.42 -6.56 -9.53
N ASP A 93 -13.27 -7.59 -9.33
CA ASP A 93 -14.28 -7.61 -8.27
C ASP A 93 -13.65 -7.79 -6.89
N SER A 94 -12.42 -8.29 -6.81
CA SER A 94 -11.65 -8.42 -5.57
C SER A 94 -10.85 -7.15 -5.19
N ARG A 95 -11.13 -6.01 -5.79
CA ARG A 95 -10.48 -4.75 -5.43
C ARG A 95 -10.74 -4.39 -3.96
N PHE A 96 -11.98 -4.54 -3.49
CA PHE A 96 -12.40 -4.37 -2.09
C PHE A 96 -13.58 -5.28 -1.77
N VAL A 97 -13.96 -5.36 -0.50
CA VAL A 97 -15.11 -6.16 -0.04
C VAL A 97 -16.36 -5.28 0.05
N ASP A 98 -16.34 -4.29 0.91
CA ASP A 98 -17.48 -3.40 1.18
C ASP A 98 -17.23 -2.00 0.61
N ARG A 99 -16.01 -1.48 0.77
CA ARG A 99 -15.63 -0.13 0.35
C ARG A 99 -14.17 -0.06 -0.08
N ASP A 100 -13.84 0.79 -1.05
CA ASP A 100 -12.45 1.01 -1.46
C ASP A 100 -11.60 1.44 -0.26
N MET A 101 -10.66 0.57 0.14
CA MET A 101 -9.80 0.77 1.30
C MET A 101 -8.94 2.03 1.17
N ASN A 102 -8.66 2.46 -0.04
CA ASN A 102 -7.94 3.70 -0.28
C ASN A 102 -8.85 4.93 -0.35
N ARG A 103 -10.03 4.87 0.31
CA ARG A 103 -10.97 6.00 0.52
C ARG A 103 -11.42 6.15 1.96
N VAL A 104 -11.04 5.23 2.86
CA VAL A 104 -11.54 5.19 4.24
C VAL A 104 -10.65 5.93 5.26
N TRP A 105 -9.52 6.49 4.86
CA TRP A 105 -8.50 7.05 5.76
C TRP A 105 -8.89 8.42 6.34
N ARG A 106 -10.00 8.41 7.11
CA ARG A 106 -10.50 9.51 7.92
C ARG A 106 -10.84 9.00 9.31
N ASP A 107 -10.50 9.74 10.35
CA ASP A 107 -10.73 9.30 11.74
C ASP A 107 -12.20 9.02 12.03
N ASP A 108 -13.10 9.88 11.54
CA ASP A 108 -14.55 9.71 11.69
C ASP A 108 -15.06 8.45 10.97
N TRP A 109 -14.58 8.16 9.77
CA TRP A 109 -14.99 6.97 9.01
C TRP A 109 -14.44 5.69 9.63
N ILE A 110 -13.15 5.68 10.00
CA ILE A 110 -12.52 4.54 10.67
C ILE A 110 -13.25 4.20 11.97
N ALA A 111 -13.73 5.22 12.71
CA ALA A 111 -14.41 5.02 13.96
C ALA A 111 -15.88 4.58 13.82
N THR A 112 -16.58 4.98 12.75
CA THR A 112 -18.04 4.85 12.65
C THR A 112 -18.53 3.93 11.54
N GLU A 113 -17.76 3.77 10.44
CA GLU A 113 -18.15 2.86 9.38
C GLU A 113 -17.98 1.40 9.78
N GLY A 114 -19.05 0.61 9.65
CA GLY A 114 -19.05 -0.81 9.98
C GLY A 114 -18.43 -1.73 8.92
N THR A 115 -17.83 -1.15 7.85
CA THR A 115 -17.24 -1.90 6.73
C THR A 115 -15.98 -2.68 7.13
N LEU A 116 -15.67 -3.75 6.40
CA LEU A 116 -14.45 -4.53 6.65
C LEU A 116 -13.21 -3.68 6.47
N GLU A 117 -13.19 -2.82 5.46
CA GLU A 117 -12.07 -1.94 5.17
C GLU A 117 -11.86 -0.87 6.26
N ALA A 118 -12.93 -0.28 6.80
CA ALA A 118 -12.81 0.68 7.90
C ALA A 118 -12.27 0.00 9.18
N LYS A 119 -12.75 -1.20 9.51
CA LYS A 119 -12.21 -2.00 10.62
C LYS A 119 -10.74 -2.31 10.42
N ARG A 120 -10.37 -2.75 9.21
CA ARG A 120 -8.97 -3.04 8.88
C ARG A 120 -8.09 -1.80 8.92
N ALA A 121 -8.57 -0.66 8.44
CA ALA A 121 -7.87 0.62 8.58
C ALA A 121 -7.65 0.97 10.05
N GLY A 122 -8.63 0.73 10.93
CA GLY A 122 -8.49 0.90 12.37
C GLY A 122 -7.39 0.05 12.99
N GLU A 123 -7.25 -1.22 12.57
CA GLU A 123 -6.15 -2.10 12.99
C GLU A 123 -4.78 -1.59 12.51
N LEU A 124 -4.71 -1.04 11.31
CA LEU A 124 -3.47 -0.52 10.72
C LEU A 124 -3.11 0.88 11.23
N LEU A 125 -4.06 1.61 11.78
CA LEU A 125 -3.94 3.01 12.16
C LEU A 125 -2.76 3.32 13.10
N PRO A 126 -2.48 2.53 14.16
CA PRO A 126 -1.33 2.76 15.03
C PRO A 126 0.01 2.71 14.28
N PHE A 127 0.12 1.81 13.30
CA PHE A 127 1.33 1.62 12.50
C PHE A 127 1.51 2.76 11.49
N VAL A 128 0.43 3.18 10.82
CA VAL A 128 0.42 4.31 9.89
C VAL A 128 0.79 5.61 10.64
N ARG A 129 0.26 5.80 11.85
CA ARG A 129 0.60 6.96 12.70
C ARG A 129 2.04 6.94 13.18
N ARG A 130 2.63 5.76 13.41
CA ARG A 130 4.03 5.60 13.81
C ARG A 130 5.01 5.90 12.67
N ALA A 131 4.65 5.66 11.42
CA ALA A 131 5.54 5.78 10.28
C ALA A 131 5.98 7.23 10.01
N ASP A 132 7.28 7.42 9.77
CA ASP A 132 7.87 8.65 9.24
C ASP A 132 7.83 8.65 7.71
N PHE A 133 8.06 7.47 7.12
CA PHE A 133 7.97 7.23 5.67
C PHE A 133 7.01 6.08 5.40
N LEU A 134 6.16 6.25 4.39
CA LEU A 134 5.22 5.21 3.96
C LEU A 134 5.32 5.01 2.45
N LEU A 135 5.43 3.76 2.02
CA LEU A 135 5.32 3.34 0.63
C LEU A 135 4.17 2.35 0.48
N ASP A 136 3.15 2.73 -0.27
CA ASP A 136 2.00 1.89 -0.60
C ASP A 136 2.17 1.35 -2.02
N ILE A 137 2.24 0.02 -2.17
CA ILE A 137 2.60 -0.65 -3.43
C ILE A 137 1.33 -1.07 -4.15
N HIS A 138 1.09 -0.44 -5.27
CA HIS A 138 -0.09 -0.59 -6.13
C HIS A 138 0.27 -1.04 -7.54
N SER A 139 -0.75 -1.34 -8.30
CA SER A 139 -0.69 -1.52 -9.75
C SER A 139 -1.93 -0.95 -10.42
N THR A 140 -1.94 -0.91 -11.74
CA THR A 140 -3.02 -0.32 -12.55
C THR A 140 -3.77 -1.38 -13.36
N SER A 141 -5.02 -1.08 -13.73
CA SER A 141 -5.83 -2.00 -14.56
C SER A 141 -5.31 -2.16 -16.00
N PHE A 142 -4.41 -1.28 -16.45
CA PHE A 142 -3.87 -1.29 -17.80
C PHE A 142 -2.36 -1.16 -17.78
N ALA A 143 -1.70 -1.66 -18.82
CA ALA A 143 -0.26 -1.55 -18.98
C ALA A 143 0.16 -0.06 -19.11
N VAL A 144 0.91 0.38 -18.11
CA VAL A 144 1.55 1.70 -18.05
C VAL A 144 2.97 1.53 -17.56
N ARG A 145 3.83 2.50 -17.81
CA ARG A 145 5.14 2.53 -17.16
C ARG A 145 4.96 2.78 -15.68
N PRO A 146 5.76 2.17 -14.80
CA PRO A 146 5.72 2.47 -13.37
C PRO A 146 5.89 3.96 -13.06
N PHE A 147 5.20 4.43 -12.03
CA PHE A 147 5.28 5.82 -11.57
C PHE A 147 4.94 5.94 -10.08
N PHE A 148 5.44 7.00 -9.46
CA PHE A 148 5.03 7.38 -8.12
C PHE A 148 3.82 8.31 -8.15
N VAL A 149 3.01 8.26 -7.08
CA VAL A 149 1.94 9.20 -6.78
C VAL A 149 2.11 9.71 -5.34
N GLY A 150 1.93 11.01 -5.12
CA GLY A 150 2.00 11.57 -3.77
C GLY A 150 1.45 12.99 -3.69
N ALA A 151 1.38 13.51 -2.47
CA ALA A 151 0.96 14.88 -2.23
C ALA A 151 1.92 15.88 -2.88
N ASN A 152 1.40 17.00 -3.38
CA ASN A 152 2.21 18.04 -4.02
C ASN A 152 2.99 18.87 -2.97
N LEU A 153 4.00 18.23 -2.39
CA LEU A 153 4.86 18.79 -1.36
C LEU A 153 6.34 18.58 -1.74
N PRO A 154 7.22 19.56 -1.46
CA PRO A 154 8.66 19.46 -1.81
C PRO A 154 9.33 18.20 -1.23
N ARG A 155 9.00 17.82 0.02
CA ARG A 155 9.56 16.62 0.65
C ARG A 155 9.17 15.31 -0.05
N VAL A 156 7.95 15.24 -0.60
CA VAL A 156 7.46 14.07 -1.36
C VAL A 156 8.24 13.93 -2.66
N ARG A 157 8.46 15.03 -3.38
CA ARG A 157 9.33 15.08 -4.55
C ARG A 157 10.74 14.62 -4.22
N GLY A 158 11.36 15.20 -3.19
CA GLY A 158 12.71 14.82 -2.76
C GLY A 158 12.81 13.38 -2.29
N PHE A 159 11.74 12.80 -1.75
CA PHE A 159 11.72 11.37 -1.39
C PHE A 159 11.69 10.49 -2.65
N ALA A 160 10.83 10.79 -3.63
CA ALA A 160 10.79 10.07 -4.90
C ALA A 160 12.15 10.15 -5.65
N GLU A 161 12.78 11.32 -5.68
CA GLU A 161 14.10 11.51 -6.27
C GLU A 161 15.19 10.65 -5.60
N ARG A 162 15.15 10.51 -4.26
CA ARG A 162 16.10 9.64 -3.54
C ARG A 162 15.86 8.16 -3.76
N LEU A 163 14.62 7.73 -3.96
CA LEU A 163 14.31 6.34 -4.35
C LEU A 163 14.84 6.03 -5.76
N GLY A 164 14.83 7.00 -6.65
CA GLY A 164 15.45 6.96 -7.96
C GLY A 164 14.61 6.29 -9.04
N GLU A 165 13.94 5.19 -8.78
CA GLU A 165 13.03 4.48 -9.69
C GLU A 165 11.70 4.20 -8.98
N PRO A 166 10.56 4.33 -9.74
CA PRO A 166 10.43 4.83 -11.12
C PRO A 166 10.72 6.33 -11.25
N LYS A 167 11.12 6.78 -12.45
CA LYS A 167 11.45 8.21 -12.72
C LYS A 167 10.22 9.14 -12.77
N SER A 168 9.07 8.59 -13.09
CA SER A 168 7.84 9.38 -13.22
C SER A 168 7.19 9.60 -11.85
N LEU A 169 6.77 10.82 -11.59
CA LEU A 169 6.08 11.22 -10.35
C LEU A 169 4.84 12.05 -10.69
N LEU A 170 3.68 11.60 -10.25
CA LEU A 170 2.42 12.34 -10.29
C LEU A 170 2.18 12.99 -8.93
N LEU A 171 2.12 14.31 -8.88
CA LEU A 171 1.80 15.05 -7.67
C LEU A 171 0.33 15.48 -7.67
N GLN A 172 -0.37 15.23 -6.57
CA GLN A 172 -1.79 15.54 -6.39
C GLN A 172 -1.96 16.61 -5.32
N ASN A 173 -2.91 17.52 -5.53
CA ASN A 173 -3.24 18.57 -4.56
C ASN A 173 -4.28 18.12 -3.53
N ALA A 174 -5.14 17.17 -3.87
CA ALA A 174 -6.14 16.54 -3.00
C ALA A 174 -6.71 15.28 -3.63
N SER A 175 -7.25 14.37 -2.81
CA SER A 175 -8.06 13.24 -3.26
C SER A 175 -9.44 13.69 -3.69
N PHE A 176 -10.03 13.01 -4.69
CA PHE A 176 -11.32 13.39 -5.26
C PHE A 176 -12.50 12.98 -4.35
N ASP A 177 -12.46 11.81 -3.72
CA ASP A 177 -13.53 11.29 -2.86
C ASP A 177 -12.95 10.41 -1.76
N GLY A 178 -13.07 10.87 -0.52
CA GLY A 178 -12.45 10.24 0.63
C GLY A 178 -10.93 10.44 0.67
N LYS A 179 -10.28 10.03 1.76
CA LYS A 179 -8.83 10.15 1.91
C LYS A 179 -8.14 8.83 1.60
N VAL A 180 -7.05 8.93 0.86
CA VAL A 180 -6.12 7.83 0.60
C VAL A 180 -5.12 7.71 1.76
N MET A 181 -4.54 6.51 1.96
CA MET A 181 -3.60 6.25 3.05
C MET A 181 -2.41 7.21 3.04
N VAL A 182 -1.84 7.47 1.88
CA VAL A 182 -0.66 8.35 1.71
C VAL A 182 -0.95 9.85 1.94
N GLU A 183 -2.20 10.21 2.18
CA GLU A 183 -2.61 11.57 2.58
C GLU A 183 -3.10 11.65 4.03
N TYR A 184 -3.12 10.52 4.75
CA TYR A 184 -3.62 10.48 6.11
C TYR A 184 -2.69 11.22 7.09
N GLY A 185 -3.28 12.00 7.99
CA GLY A 185 -2.55 12.69 9.05
C GLY A 185 -1.42 13.59 8.52
N GLY A 186 -0.24 13.44 9.08
CA GLY A 186 0.93 14.27 8.76
C GLY A 186 1.49 14.06 7.33
N PHE A 187 1.09 13.03 6.59
CA PHE A 187 1.64 12.79 5.25
C PHE A 187 1.25 13.88 4.24
N ALA A 188 0.06 14.46 4.37
CA ALA A 188 -0.40 15.57 3.52
C ALA A 188 -0.28 16.95 4.19
N ASP A 189 0.13 17.04 5.45
CA ASP A 189 0.28 18.32 6.17
C ASP A 189 1.58 19.01 5.74
N PRO A 190 1.54 20.23 5.17
CA PRO A 190 2.73 20.97 4.79
C PRO A 190 3.73 21.21 5.92
N ALA A 191 3.27 21.31 7.18
CA ALA A 191 4.10 21.54 8.35
C ALA A 191 4.77 20.28 8.90
N SER A 192 4.37 19.10 8.43
CA SER A 192 4.90 17.82 8.89
C SER A 192 6.18 17.42 8.13
N THR A 193 7.00 16.58 8.76
CA THR A 193 8.15 15.92 8.14
C THR A 193 7.80 14.54 7.54
N LYS A 194 6.63 13.98 7.89
CA LYS A 194 6.20 12.68 7.41
C LYS A 194 6.00 12.68 5.91
N THR A 195 6.41 11.61 5.25
CA THR A 195 6.39 11.53 3.79
C THR A 195 5.82 10.20 3.33
N ALA A 196 4.92 10.22 2.35
CA ALA A 196 4.33 9.03 1.80
C ALA A 196 4.26 9.08 0.28
N LEU A 197 4.38 7.90 -0.34
CA LEU A 197 4.22 7.67 -1.78
C LEU A 197 3.39 6.41 -2.03
N VAL A 198 2.59 6.46 -3.07
CA VAL A 198 2.15 5.26 -3.79
C VAL A 198 3.19 4.97 -4.88
N VAL A 199 3.49 3.70 -5.12
CA VAL A 199 4.14 3.26 -6.34
C VAL A 199 3.17 2.42 -7.15
N GLU A 200 2.92 2.83 -8.39
CA GLU A 200 2.15 2.09 -9.39
C GLU A 200 3.13 1.26 -10.23
N CYS A 201 3.12 -0.06 -10.04
CA CYS A 201 4.14 -0.96 -10.60
C CYS A 201 3.88 -1.37 -12.06
N GLY A 202 2.74 -0.99 -12.63
CA GLY A 202 2.33 -1.41 -13.97
C GLY A 202 0.99 -2.17 -13.94
N ALA A 203 0.74 -3.09 -14.85
CA ALA A 203 -0.55 -3.77 -14.96
C ALA A 203 -0.74 -4.86 -13.89
N HIS A 204 -1.94 -4.95 -13.28
CA HIS A 204 -2.27 -5.84 -12.15
C HIS A 204 -1.78 -7.28 -12.28
N PHE A 205 -1.86 -7.87 -13.48
CA PHE A 205 -1.74 -9.32 -13.66
C PHE A 205 -0.61 -9.74 -14.58
N LEU A 206 0.21 -8.79 -15.05
CA LEU A 206 1.35 -9.10 -15.91
C LEU A 206 2.60 -9.43 -15.10
N ARG A 207 3.42 -10.35 -15.62
CA ARG A 207 4.77 -10.58 -15.10
C ARG A 207 5.65 -9.38 -15.43
N GLY A 208 6.41 -8.90 -14.45
CA GLY A 208 7.29 -7.75 -14.61
C GLY A 208 6.59 -6.38 -14.40
N SER A 209 5.41 -6.42 -13.82
CA SER A 209 4.74 -5.23 -13.27
C SER A 209 5.06 -5.07 -11.81
#